data_3a27bde85e8628ffdd07f45bf575e493
#
_entry.id   3a27bde85e8628ffdd07f45bf575e493
#
_cell.length_a   1.000
_cell.length_b   1.000
_cell.length_c   1.000
_cell.angle_alpha   90.00
_cell.angle_beta   90.00
_cell.angle_gamma   90.00
#
_symmetry.space_group_name_H-M   'P 1'
#
loop_
_entity.id
_entity.type
_entity.pdbx_description
1 polymer ?
#
loop_
_entity_poly.entity_id
_entity_poly.type
_entity_poly.pdbx_seq_one_letter_code
_entity_poly.pdbx_strand_id
1 'polypeptide(L)'
;MVLPYAEEIFSYTAVIHESIHICEPYVICLIRCEASKKEKKETAEMNKYKPEGSRIGTTQNREYTASLTGLEKALEKQIILEAPAILCDHNFNLHISLGGGVLGIIPREECEFISGGDAVKDIAILTRVGKPVCFTVTGFRRDKNGETVAILSRRAAQRECVLNYVSTLIPGDIIPVRVTHLENFGAFVDIGCGIISLLSIDCISVSRISHPSARLGVGDSMFAVVKSIDERGRVYVTERELLGSWEENVSRFSEGQTVRGVVRSVENYGIFVELTPNLAGLAEYKENVYPEQTAAVYIKSIIPDKMKVKLIIIDTADEPIYRQPLEYFIDPDRTQHMDVWKYSPEGSKKVIESCFS
;
A
#
# COMPACT_ATOMS: atom_id res chain seq x y z
N MET A 1 5.92 29.94 -3.66
CA MET A 1 5.14 30.69 -2.65
C MET A 1 5.39 29.97 -1.33
N VAL A 2 6.44 30.42 -0.60
CA VAL A 2 6.97 29.74 0.59
C VAL A 2 6.04 30.06 1.78
N LEU A 3 5.76 29.05 2.56
CA LEU A 3 4.77 28.99 3.63
C LEU A 3 5.01 30.00 4.77
N PRO A 4 3.96 30.61 5.32
CA PRO A 4 4.05 31.57 6.45
C PRO A 4 4.20 30.91 7.83
N TYR A 5 4.51 29.61 7.93
CA TYR A 5 4.60 28.89 9.22
C TYR A 5 5.95 28.99 9.94
N ALA A 6 7.01 29.40 9.26
CA ALA A 6 8.32 29.56 9.89
C ALA A 6 8.43 30.83 10.75
N GLU A 7 7.67 31.87 10.46
CA GLU A 7 7.75 33.15 11.18
C GLU A 7 6.97 33.15 12.50
N GLU A 8 5.92 32.35 12.64
CA GLU A 8 5.19 32.26 13.92
C GLU A 8 5.99 31.54 15.02
N ILE A 9 6.81 30.54 14.65
CA ILE A 9 7.65 29.85 15.63
C ILE A 9 8.80 30.76 16.14
N PHE A 10 9.32 31.62 15.27
CA PHE A 10 10.33 32.59 15.67
C PHE A 10 9.79 33.73 16.53
N SER A 11 8.53 34.11 16.38
CA SER A 11 7.89 35.15 17.19
C SER A 11 7.62 34.70 18.63
N TYR A 12 7.27 33.43 18.83
CA TYR A 12 7.10 32.85 20.16
C TYR A 12 8.39 32.65 20.94
N THR A 13 9.50 32.37 20.26
CA THR A 13 10.83 32.28 20.90
C THR A 13 11.37 33.64 21.35
N ALA A 14 11.05 34.72 20.65
CA ALA A 14 11.52 36.06 21.00
C ALA A 14 10.82 36.64 22.25
N VAL A 15 9.56 36.25 22.52
CA VAL A 15 8.80 36.73 23.69
C VAL A 15 9.17 35.99 24.99
N ILE A 16 9.71 34.78 24.90
CA ILE A 16 10.09 33.97 26.08
C ILE A 16 11.50 34.35 26.59
N HIS A 17 12.32 35.02 25.78
CA HIS A 17 13.71 35.33 26.12
C HIS A 17 13.88 36.49 27.16
N GLU A 18 12.85 37.26 27.42
CA GLU A 18 12.96 38.42 28.34
C GLU A 18 12.51 38.16 29.78
N SER A 19 12.00 36.97 30.17
CA SER A 19 11.42 36.82 31.48
C SER A 19 11.71 35.55 32.27
N ILE A 20 12.46 34.57 31.76
CA ILE A 20 12.77 33.35 32.55
C ILE A 20 14.14 32.79 32.15
N HIS A 21 15.08 32.73 33.10
CA HIS A 21 16.33 31.94 33.02
C HIS A 21 15.99 30.44 33.00
N ILE A 22 15.47 29.92 31.87
CA ILE A 22 15.29 28.49 31.66
C ILE A 22 16.54 27.96 30.97
N CYS A 23 17.17 26.97 31.59
CA CYS A 23 18.38 26.31 31.11
C CYS A 23 18.16 25.78 29.67
N GLU A 24 19.02 26.15 28.70
CA GLU A 24 18.94 25.74 27.28
C GLU A 24 18.63 24.23 27.06
N PRO A 25 19.15 23.28 27.86
CA PRO A 25 18.82 21.87 27.74
C PRO A 25 17.33 21.57 27.98
N TYR A 26 16.62 22.38 28.77
CA TYR A 26 15.23 22.15 29.11
C TYR A 26 14.27 22.58 27.97
N VAL A 27 14.61 23.67 27.26
CA VAL A 27 13.86 24.15 26.10
C VAL A 27 14.03 23.19 24.93
N ILE A 28 15.22 22.68 24.67
CA ILE A 28 15.49 21.67 23.65
C ILE A 28 14.76 20.36 23.97
N CYS A 29 14.70 19.98 25.25
CA CYS A 29 13.95 18.79 25.70
C CYS A 29 12.45 18.94 25.49
N LEU A 30 11.86 20.12 25.78
CA LEU A 30 10.44 20.41 25.57
C LEU A 30 10.08 20.41 24.07
N ILE A 31 10.88 21.07 23.24
CA ILE A 31 10.68 21.09 21.78
C ILE A 31 10.78 19.67 21.19
N ARG A 32 11.76 18.86 21.61
CA ARG A 32 11.86 17.44 21.23
C ARG A 32 10.69 16.61 21.73
N CYS A 33 10.18 16.89 22.93
CA CYS A 33 9.04 16.19 23.50
C CYS A 33 7.72 16.52 22.77
N GLU A 34 7.56 17.78 22.35
CA GLU A 34 6.39 18.20 21.56
C GLU A 34 6.45 17.70 20.11
N ALA A 35 7.61 17.74 19.46
CA ALA A 35 7.84 17.13 18.17
C ALA A 35 7.57 15.63 18.21
N SER A 36 8.10 14.91 19.20
CA SER A 36 7.84 13.47 19.39
C SER A 36 6.36 13.16 19.69
N LYS A 37 5.64 14.05 20.38
CA LYS A 37 4.19 13.90 20.62
C LYS A 37 3.40 14.16 19.35
N LYS A 38 3.82 15.10 18.52
CA LYS A 38 3.20 15.40 17.23
C LYS A 38 3.42 14.26 16.24
N GLU A 39 4.65 13.76 16.10
CA GLU A 39 4.97 12.57 15.31
C GLU A 39 4.19 11.33 15.76
N LYS A 40 4.11 11.07 17.08
CA LYS A 40 3.32 9.96 17.62
C LYS A 40 1.82 10.10 17.36
N LYS A 41 1.31 11.33 17.34
CA LYS A 41 -0.10 11.60 17.04
C LYS A 41 -0.37 11.42 15.54
N GLU A 42 0.50 11.92 14.67
CA GLU A 42 0.43 11.73 13.22
C GLU A 42 0.56 10.25 12.82
N THR A 43 1.51 9.51 13.43
CA THR A 43 1.67 8.06 13.22
C THR A 43 0.46 7.26 13.74
N ALA A 44 -0.16 7.70 14.86
CA ALA A 44 -1.36 7.06 15.39
C ALA A 44 -2.59 7.34 14.52
N GLU A 45 -2.69 8.52 13.91
CA GLU A 45 -3.76 8.88 12.97
C GLU A 45 -3.60 8.15 11.62
N MET A 46 -2.39 8.01 11.08
CA MET A 46 -2.11 7.16 9.91
C MET A 46 -2.48 5.70 10.15
N ASN A 47 -2.26 5.18 11.36
CA ASN A 47 -2.65 3.82 11.74
C ASN A 47 -4.18 3.62 11.86
N LYS A 48 -4.97 4.72 11.85
CA LYS A 48 -6.43 4.66 11.94
C LYS A 48 -7.09 4.22 10.63
N TYR A 49 -6.49 4.48 9.47
CA TYR A 49 -7.09 4.24 8.16
C TYR A 49 -6.34 3.16 7.37
N LYS A 50 -6.49 1.90 7.83
CA LYS A 50 -5.82 0.74 7.19
C LYS A 50 -6.68 0.16 6.06
N PRO A 51 -6.06 -0.54 5.09
CA PRO A 51 -6.78 -1.34 4.11
C PRO A 51 -7.72 -2.37 4.76
N GLU A 52 -8.84 -2.65 4.11
CA GLU A 52 -9.83 -3.64 4.58
C GLU A 52 -9.18 -5.02 4.77
N GLY A 53 -9.51 -5.67 5.88
CA GLY A 53 -8.93 -6.94 6.33
C GLY A 53 -7.78 -6.79 7.30
N SER A 54 -7.27 -5.58 7.53
CA SER A 54 -6.13 -5.36 8.43
C SER A 54 -6.53 -5.30 9.91
N ARG A 55 -7.81 -5.02 10.22
CA ARG A 55 -8.31 -4.89 11.59
C ARG A 55 -8.96 -6.14 12.14
N ILE A 56 -9.50 -7.00 11.29
CA ILE A 56 -10.35 -8.13 11.65
C ILE A 56 -9.74 -9.05 12.71
N GLY A 57 -8.42 -9.18 12.70
CA GLY A 57 -7.66 -10.00 13.66
C GLY A 57 -7.19 -9.24 14.92
N THR A 58 -7.39 -7.92 15.02
CA THR A 58 -6.87 -7.12 16.14
C THR A 58 -7.70 -7.29 17.40
N THR A 59 -7.03 -7.23 18.56
CA THR A 59 -7.70 -7.29 19.87
C THR A 59 -8.75 -6.19 20.01
N GLN A 60 -8.40 -4.96 19.62
CA GLN A 60 -9.29 -3.82 19.68
C GLN A 60 -10.57 -4.04 18.87
N ASN A 61 -10.45 -4.49 17.61
CA ASN A 61 -11.62 -4.74 16.77
C ASN A 61 -12.53 -5.83 17.39
N ARG A 62 -11.93 -6.91 17.91
CA ARG A 62 -12.70 -7.99 18.57
C ARG A 62 -13.44 -7.52 19.81
N GLU A 63 -12.81 -6.71 20.67
CA GLU A 63 -13.45 -6.17 21.87
C GLU A 63 -14.71 -5.36 21.55
N TYR A 64 -14.67 -4.55 20.51
CA TYR A 64 -15.83 -3.76 20.10
C TYR A 64 -16.89 -4.57 19.34
N THR A 65 -16.50 -5.53 18.52
CA THR A 65 -17.45 -6.33 17.71
C THR A 65 -18.05 -7.50 18.49
N ALA A 66 -17.47 -7.92 19.63
CA ALA A 66 -17.85 -9.14 20.35
C ALA A 66 -19.20 -9.04 21.08
N SER A 67 -19.74 -7.84 21.32
CA SER A 67 -20.97 -7.68 22.11
C SER A 67 -21.71 -6.40 21.71
N LEU A 68 -23.01 -6.34 22.05
CA LEU A 68 -23.82 -5.17 21.86
C LEU A 68 -23.25 -3.94 22.60
N THR A 69 -22.82 -4.11 23.85
CA THR A 69 -22.19 -3.05 24.65
C THR A 69 -20.88 -2.54 24.01
N GLY A 70 -20.12 -3.43 23.37
CA GLY A 70 -18.93 -3.05 22.58
C GLY A 70 -19.31 -2.16 21.38
N LEU A 71 -20.37 -2.55 20.66
CA LEU A 71 -20.87 -1.77 19.51
C LEU A 71 -21.48 -0.42 19.93
N GLU A 72 -22.15 -0.34 21.09
CA GLU A 72 -22.62 0.91 21.65
C GLU A 72 -21.47 1.88 21.95
N LYS A 73 -20.39 1.38 22.57
CA LYS A 73 -19.17 2.18 22.80
C LYS A 73 -18.49 2.59 21.49
N ALA A 74 -18.54 1.73 20.46
CA ALA A 74 -18.01 2.06 19.15
C ALA A 74 -18.81 3.15 18.45
N LEU A 75 -20.14 3.14 18.61
CA LEU A 75 -21.04 4.22 18.14
C LEU A 75 -20.71 5.56 18.83
N GLU A 76 -20.59 5.58 20.15
CA GLU A 76 -20.26 6.79 20.91
C GLU A 76 -18.91 7.40 20.51
N LYS A 77 -17.91 6.54 20.26
CA LYS A 77 -16.55 6.95 19.92
C LYS A 77 -16.30 7.10 18.42
N GLN A 78 -17.28 6.81 17.59
CA GLN A 78 -17.17 6.81 16.12
C GLN A 78 -15.96 6.00 15.62
N ILE A 79 -15.82 4.76 16.13
CA ILE A 79 -14.68 3.88 15.81
C ILE A 79 -14.96 3.15 14.49
N ILE A 80 -13.96 3.14 13.60
CA ILE A 80 -13.99 2.31 12.41
C ILE A 80 -13.66 0.86 12.80
N LEU A 81 -14.59 -0.04 12.52
CA LEU A 81 -14.49 -1.48 12.77
C LEU A 81 -14.47 -2.27 11.47
N GLU A 82 -14.12 -3.55 11.55
CA GLU A 82 -14.16 -4.49 10.43
C GLU A 82 -14.83 -5.80 10.85
N ALA A 83 -15.61 -6.35 9.93
CA ALA A 83 -16.16 -7.70 10.05
C ALA A 83 -16.48 -8.28 8.66
N PRO A 84 -16.61 -9.61 8.51
CA PRO A 84 -16.93 -10.22 7.23
C PRO A 84 -18.37 -9.94 6.81
N ALA A 85 -18.55 -9.56 5.53
CA ALA A 85 -19.85 -9.52 4.89
C ALA A 85 -20.24 -10.95 4.48
N ILE A 86 -21.35 -11.46 5.03
CA ILE A 86 -21.75 -12.86 4.85
C ILE A 86 -22.80 -13.05 3.76
N LEU A 87 -23.62 -12.03 3.50
CA LEU A 87 -24.74 -12.10 2.59
C LEU A 87 -25.05 -10.71 2.01
N CYS A 88 -25.52 -10.66 0.77
CA CYS A 88 -26.20 -9.52 0.16
C CYS A 88 -27.67 -9.92 -0.09
N ASP A 89 -28.62 -9.18 0.47
CA ASP A 89 -30.04 -9.46 0.30
C ASP A 89 -30.59 -8.93 -1.03
N HIS A 90 -31.86 -9.18 -1.31
CA HIS A 90 -32.54 -8.77 -2.54
C HIS A 90 -32.70 -7.24 -2.68
N ASN A 91 -32.53 -6.48 -1.60
CA ASN A 91 -32.51 -5.01 -1.59
C ASN A 91 -31.08 -4.46 -1.67
N PHE A 92 -30.08 -5.33 -1.90
CA PHE A 92 -28.64 -5.00 -1.89
C PHE A 92 -28.11 -4.47 -0.56
N ASN A 93 -28.74 -4.83 0.57
CA ASN A 93 -28.14 -4.59 1.88
C ASN A 93 -27.09 -5.67 2.18
N LEU A 94 -25.94 -5.29 2.73
CA LEU A 94 -24.94 -6.25 3.18
C LEU A 94 -25.22 -6.65 4.63
N HIS A 95 -25.25 -7.95 4.86
CA HIS A 95 -25.33 -8.55 6.18
C HIS A 95 -23.93 -8.86 6.69
N ILE A 96 -23.60 -8.37 7.88
CA ILE A 96 -22.28 -8.42 8.48
C ILE A 96 -22.32 -9.34 9.69
N SER A 97 -21.39 -10.29 9.75
CA SER A 97 -21.24 -11.19 10.90
C SER A 97 -20.46 -10.51 12.02
N LEU A 98 -21.16 -10.09 13.06
CA LEU A 98 -20.58 -9.53 14.27
C LEU A 98 -20.48 -10.62 15.35
N GLY A 99 -19.68 -10.39 16.38
CA GLY A 99 -19.58 -11.27 17.53
C GLY A 99 -20.84 -11.25 18.43
N GLY A 100 -20.92 -12.21 19.38
CA GLY A 100 -22.01 -12.23 20.36
C GLY A 100 -23.40 -12.48 19.81
N GLY A 101 -23.54 -13.00 18.58
CA GLY A 101 -24.81 -13.28 17.93
C GLY A 101 -25.52 -12.01 17.38
N VAL A 102 -24.87 -10.86 17.40
CA VAL A 102 -25.42 -9.62 16.84
C VAL A 102 -25.25 -9.62 15.33
N LEU A 103 -26.32 -9.33 14.60
CA LEU A 103 -26.29 -9.12 13.17
C LEU A 103 -26.06 -7.64 12.86
N GLY A 104 -25.13 -7.34 11.95
CA GLY A 104 -24.95 -6.01 11.38
C GLY A 104 -25.60 -5.92 9.99
N ILE A 105 -26.18 -4.77 9.66
CA ILE A 105 -26.68 -4.49 8.32
C ILE A 105 -26.10 -3.17 7.84
N ILE A 106 -25.49 -3.19 6.65
CA ILE A 106 -25.12 -2.00 5.89
C ILE A 106 -26.20 -1.81 4.81
N PRO A 107 -27.03 -0.78 4.89
CA PRO A 107 -28.00 -0.44 3.86
C PRO A 107 -27.31 -0.17 2.52
N ARG A 108 -27.98 -0.42 1.40
CA ARG A 108 -27.46 -0.23 0.04
C ARG A 108 -26.75 1.12 -0.16
N GLU A 109 -27.40 2.19 0.27
CA GLU A 109 -26.91 3.57 0.17
C GLU A 109 -25.70 3.86 1.06
N GLU A 110 -25.44 2.99 2.04
CA GLU A 110 -24.32 3.09 2.98
C GLU A 110 -23.16 2.11 2.64
N CYS A 111 -23.26 1.37 1.52
CA CYS A 111 -22.26 0.38 1.12
C CYS A 111 -20.99 1.00 0.54
N GLU A 112 -21.04 2.20 -0.04
CA GLU A 112 -19.90 2.83 -0.68
C GLU A 112 -19.99 4.36 -0.66
N PHE A 113 -18.85 5.02 -0.46
CA PHE A 113 -18.70 6.47 -0.63
C PHE A 113 -18.33 6.77 -2.08
N ILE A 114 -19.20 7.45 -2.80
CA ILE A 114 -18.98 7.91 -4.18
C ILE A 114 -18.90 9.43 -4.18
N SER A 115 -17.75 9.97 -4.60
CA SER A 115 -17.57 11.39 -4.82
C SER A 115 -18.42 11.80 -6.04
N GLY A 116 -19.35 12.78 -5.86
CA GLY A 116 -20.21 13.27 -6.95
C GLY A 116 -21.67 12.88 -6.85
N GLY A 117 -22.07 12.02 -5.89
CA GLY A 117 -23.47 11.71 -5.63
C GLY A 117 -24.11 10.65 -6.55
N ASP A 118 -23.33 9.92 -7.32
CA ASP A 118 -23.79 8.80 -8.12
C ASP A 118 -24.35 7.67 -7.23
N ALA A 119 -25.27 6.86 -7.77
CA ALA A 119 -25.78 5.70 -7.08
C ALA A 119 -24.74 4.57 -7.00
N VAL A 120 -24.72 3.87 -5.87
CA VAL A 120 -23.86 2.70 -5.68
C VAL A 120 -24.26 1.62 -6.68
N LYS A 121 -23.25 1.08 -7.41
CA LYS A 121 -23.46 0.00 -8.38
C LYS A 121 -23.65 -1.34 -7.66
N ASP A 122 -24.64 -2.11 -8.08
CA ASP A 122 -24.97 -3.42 -7.47
C ASP A 122 -23.76 -4.37 -7.44
N ILE A 123 -22.97 -4.39 -8.51
CA ILE A 123 -21.76 -5.23 -8.59
C ILE A 123 -20.71 -4.85 -7.53
N ALA A 124 -20.60 -3.57 -7.19
CA ALA A 124 -19.67 -3.11 -6.15
C ALA A 124 -20.07 -3.65 -4.77
N ILE A 125 -21.38 -3.81 -4.51
CA ILE A 125 -21.91 -4.38 -3.27
C ILE A 125 -21.71 -5.91 -3.27
N LEU A 126 -22.13 -6.58 -4.35
CA LEU A 126 -22.04 -8.03 -4.47
C LEU A 126 -20.61 -8.57 -4.30
N THR A 127 -19.62 -7.84 -4.81
CA THR A 127 -18.20 -8.24 -4.69
C THR A 127 -17.65 -8.14 -3.29
N ARG A 128 -18.40 -7.60 -2.30
CA ARG A 128 -18.01 -7.54 -0.88
C ARG A 128 -18.36 -8.82 -0.12
N VAL A 129 -19.30 -9.60 -0.59
CA VAL A 129 -19.69 -10.86 0.07
C VAL A 129 -18.48 -11.79 0.17
N GLY A 130 -18.30 -12.37 1.35
CA GLY A 130 -17.15 -13.23 1.68
C GLY A 130 -15.86 -12.47 2.00
N LYS A 131 -15.89 -11.13 2.01
CA LYS A 131 -14.71 -10.30 2.32
C LYS A 131 -14.90 -9.50 3.61
N PRO A 132 -13.81 -9.13 4.30
CA PRO A 132 -13.89 -8.12 5.35
C PRO A 132 -14.30 -6.78 4.76
N VAL A 133 -15.13 -6.05 5.48
CA VAL A 133 -15.53 -4.67 5.17
C VAL A 133 -15.37 -3.79 6.38
N CYS A 134 -14.89 -2.57 6.18
CA CYS A 134 -14.84 -1.56 7.23
C CYS A 134 -16.20 -0.88 7.38
N PHE A 135 -16.52 -0.42 8.58
CA PHE A 135 -17.74 0.33 8.85
C PHE A 135 -17.64 1.12 10.16
N THR A 136 -18.53 2.08 10.31
CA THR A 136 -18.88 2.67 11.61
C THR A 136 -20.29 2.24 11.99
N VAL A 137 -20.55 2.12 13.30
CA VAL A 137 -21.91 1.88 13.82
C VAL A 137 -22.66 3.21 13.76
N THR A 138 -23.87 3.22 13.20
CA THR A 138 -24.71 4.42 13.09
C THR A 138 -25.94 4.34 13.98
N GLY A 139 -26.30 3.15 14.47
CA GLY A 139 -27.42 2.96 15.38
C GLY A 139 -27.81 1.50 15.51
N PHE A 140 -28.95 1.29 16.18
CA PHE A 140 -29.52 -0.02 16.40
C PHE A 140 -31.02 -0.01 16.12
N ARG A 141 -31.53 -1.13 15.63
CA ARG A 141 -32.97 -1.35 15.47
C ARG A 141 -33.35 -2.74 15.93
N ARG A 142 -34.63 -2.97 16.22
CA ARG A 142 -35.16 -4.32 16.41
C ARG A 142 -35.68 -4.88 15.06
N ASP A 143 -35.39 -6.11 14.79
CA ASP A 143 -35.94 -6.83 13.66
C ASP A 143 -37.39 -7.31 13.93
N LYS A 144 -37.97 -8.06 12.99
CA LYS A 144 -39.32 -8.63 13.09
C LYS A 144 -39.44 -9.64 14.22
N ASN A 145 -38.33 -10.25 14.65
CA ASN A 145 -38.25 -11.26 15.71
C ASN A 145 -37.97 -10.63 17.07
N GLY A 146 -37.78 -9.30 17.14
CA GLY A 146 -37.42 -8.56 18.35
C GLY A 146 -35.93 -8.58 18.68
N GLU A 147 -35.09 -9.18 17.81
CA GLU A 147 -33.62 -9.18 17.97
C GLU A 147 -33.02 -7.82 17.62
N THR A 148 -31.96 -7.45 18.35
CA THR A 148 -31.25 -6.19 18.08
C THR A 148 -30.30 -6.36 16.92
N VAL A 149 -30.47 -5.50 15.90
CA VAL A 149 -29.63 -5.42 14.71
C VAL A 149 -28.87 -4.11 14.72
N ALA A 150 -27.55 -4.17 14.52
CA ALA A 150 -26.71 -2.99 14.37
C ALA A 150 -26.83 -2.43 12.95
N ILE A 151 -27.09 -1.14 12.83
CA ILE A 151 -27.06 -0.43 11.55
C ILE A 151 -25.67 0.15 11.35
N LEU A 152 -25.06 -0.19 10.23
CA LEU A 152 -23.67 0.09 9.93
C LEU A 152 -23.56 0.94 8.67
N SER A 153 -22.48 1.72 8.57
CA SER A 153 -22.16 2.51 7.39
C SER A 153 -20.70 2.31 6.99
N ARG A 154 -20.47 1.70 5.83
CA ARG A 154 -19.18 1.67 5.17
C ARG A 154 -18.85 3.03 4.55
N ARG A 155 -19.87 3.66 3.99
CA ARG A 155 -19.79 5.00 3.42
C ARG A 155 -19.25 6.04 4.40
N ALA A 156 -19.71 6.01 5.65
CA ALA A 156 -19.21 6.93 6.69
C ALA A 156 -17.73 6.67 7.01
N ALA A 157 -17.32 5.41 7.16
CA ALA A 157 -15.91 5.06 7.37
C ALA A 157 -15.02 5.50 6.20
N GLN A 158 -15.46 5.27 4.97
CA GLN A 158 -14.75 5.69 3.76
C GLN A 158 -14.66 7.20 3.64
N ARG A 159 -15.77 7.91 3.91
CA ARG A 159 -15.79 9.38 3.89
C ARG A 159 -14.80 9.95 4.90
N GLU A 160 -14.76 9.42 6.10
CA GLU A 160 -13.81 9.82 7.14
C GLU A 160 -12.38 9.57 6.70
N CYS A 161 -12.08 8.39 6.10
CA CYS A 161 -10.78 8.04 5.55
C CYS A 161 -10.37 9.03 4.44
N VAL A 162 -11.26 9.36 3.51
CA VAL A 162 -10.97 10.32 2.43
C VAL A 162 -10.66 11.70 2.99
N LEU A 163 -11.46 12.19 3.93
CA LEU A 163 -11.32 13.56 4.47
C LEU A 163 -10.09 13.75 5.37
N ASN A 164 -9.72 12.72 6.13
CA ASN A 164 -8.69 12.86 7.17
C ASN A 164 -7.37 12.13 6.84
N TYR A 165 -7.35 11.34 5.77
CA TYR A 165 -6.16 10.58 5.39
C TYR A 165 -5.85 10.73 3.90
N VAL A 166 -6.74 10.30 2.99
CA VAL A 166 -6.43 10.31 1.56
C VAL A 166 -6.18 11.73 1.05
N SER A 167 -6.92 12.72 1.55
CA SER A 167 -6.74 14.14 1.18
C SER A 167 -5.45 14.78 1.71
N THR A 168 -4.77 14.13 2.67
CA THR A 168 -3.50 14.60 3.21
C THR A 168 -2.28 13.98 2.53
N LEU A 169 -2.50 12.93 1.72
CA LEU A 169 -1.43 12.28 0.98
C LEU A 169 -0.83 13.20 -0.07
N ILE A 170 0.48 13.12 -0.22
CA ILE A 170 1.24 13.81 -1.26
C ILE A 170 2.08 12.81 -2.05
N PRO A 171 2.44 13.10 -3.32
CA PRO A 171 3.38 12.28 -4.06
C PRO A 171 4.67 12.07 -3.25
N GLY A 172 5.17 10.84 -3.22
CA GLY A 172 6.33 10.44 -2.41
C GLY A 172 6.00 9.77 -1.08
N ASP A 173 4.77 9.89 -0.57
CA ASP A 173 4.37 9.22 0.68
C ASP A 173 4.37 7.71 0.53
N ILE A 174 4.95 7.01 1.50
CA ILE A 174 4.99 5.55 1.58
C ILE A 174 3.83 5.08 2.46
N ILE A 175 2.91 4.33 1.87
CA ILE A 175 1.67 3.93 2.51
C ILE A 175 1.48 2.41 2.48
N PRO A 176 0.84 1.81 3.51
CA PRO A 176 0.42 0.43 3.47
C PRO A 176 -0.77 0.27 2.52
N VAL A 177 -0.71 -0.76 1.67
CA VAL A 177 -1.77 -1.07 0.71
C VAL A 177 -2.07 -2.56 0.71
N ARG A 178 -3.26 -2.93 0.21
CA ARG A 178 -3.64 -4.33 0.04
C ARG A 178 -4.18 -4.59 -1.36
N VAL A 179 -3.65 -5.63 -2.02
CA VAL A 179 -4.07 -6.02 -3.37
C VAL A 179 -5.49 -6.56 -3.34
N THR A 180 -6.38 -5.95 -4.13
CA THR A 180 -7.81 -6.32 -4.18
C THR A 180 -8.19 -7.03 -5.48
N HIS A 181 -7.52 -6.71 -6.59
CA HIS A 181 -7.77 -7.28 -7.90
C HIS A 181 -6.57 -7.12 -8.82
N LEU A 182 -6.38 -8.06 -9.76
CA LEU A 182 -5.30 -8.04 -10.74
C LEU A 182 -5.88 -8.01 -12.15
N GLU A 183 -5.32 -7.12 -12.99
CA GLU A 183 -5.63 -6.97 -14.40
C GLU A 183 -4.33 -6.97 -15.22
N ASN A 184 -4.40 -7.19 -16.53
CA ASN A 184 -3.21 -7.21 -17.39
C ASN A 184 -2.40 -5.91 -17.36
N PHE A 185 -3.05 -4.78 -17.10
CA PHE A 185 -2.43 -3.45 -17.07
C PHE A 185 -1.94 -3.02 -15.68
N GLY A 186 -2.25 -3.79 -14.62
CA GLY A 186 -1.84 -3.46 -13.26
C GLY A 186 -2.67 -4.14 -12.18
N ALA A 187 -2.45 -3.70 -10.94
CA ALA A 187 -3.18 -4.17 -9.77
C ALA A 187 -4.03 -3.03 -9.18
N PHE A 188 -5.23 -3.36 -8.75
CA PHE A 188 -6.02 -2.49 -7.89
C PHE A 188 -5.67 -2.78 -6.44
N VAL A 189 -5.37 -1.74 -5.70
CA VAL A 189 -4.96 -1.83 -4.30
C VAL A 189 -5.85 -0.95 -3.44
N ASP A 190 -6.19 -1.43 -2.26
CA ASP A 190 -6.86 -0.66 -1.21
C ASP A 190 -5.81 0.13 -0.44
N ILE A 191 -5.94 1.45 -0.43
CA ILE A 191 -5.04 2.38 0.26
C ILE A 191 -5.56 2.79 1.65
N GLY A 192 -6.74 2.32 2.03
CA GLY A 192 -7.38 2.59 3.33
C GLY A 192 -8.91 2.50 3.24
N CYS A 193 -9.52 1.78 4.17
CA CYS A 193 -10.97 1.62 4.30
C CYS A 193 -11.70 1.23 2.99
N GLY A 194 -11.04 0.47 2.11
CA GLY A 194 -11.61 0.06 0.81
C GLY A 194 -11.57 1.14 -0.26
N ILE A 195 -10.79 2.21 -0.09
CA ILE A 195 -10.53 3.21 -1.15
C ILE A 195 -9.53 2.62 -2.13
N ILE A 196 -9.93 2.51 -3.38
CA ILE A 196 -9.15 1.81 -4.41
C ILE A 196 -8.24 2.77 -5.17
N SER A 197 -6.98 2.38 -5.32
CA SER A 197 -5.95 3.00 -6.14
C SER A 197 -5.46 2.04 -7.22
N LEU A 198 -4.82 2.57 -8.26
CA LEU A 198 -4.19 1.79 -9.32
C LEU A 198 -2.68 1.77 -9.15
N LEU A 199 -2.13 0.56 -9.16
CA LEU A 199 -0.72 0.25 -9.31
C LEU A 199 -0.51 -0.28 -10.74
N SER A 200 -0.04 0.56 -11.66
CA SER A 200 0.20 0.16 -13.06
C SER A 200 1.29 -0.91 -13.13
N ILE A 201 1.25 -1.77 -14.14
CA ILE A 201 2.20 -2.88 -14.31
C ILE A 201 3.66 -2.40 -14.42
N ASP A 202 3.89 -1.26 -15.04
CA ASP A 202 5.21 -0.60 -15.17
C ASP A 202 5.70 0.06 -13.87
N CYS A 203 4.84 0.17 -12.88
CA CYS A 203 5.13 0.71 -11.55
C CYS A 203 5.35 -0.39 -10.49
N ILE A 204 5.17 -1.68 -10.82
CA ILE A 204 5.39 -2.79 -9.89
C ILE A 204 6.89 -3.07 -9.73
N SER A 205 7.64 -3.14 -10.83
CA SER A 205 9.09 -3.38 -10.82
C SER A 205 9.75 -2.80 -12.07
N VAL A 206 11.08 -2.63 -12.03
CA VAL A 206 11.85 -2.16 -13.19
C VAL A 206 11.98 -3.28 -14.24
N SER A 207 12.11 -4.52 -13.81
CA SER A 207 12.07 -5.68 -14.72
C SER A 207 10.64 -5.86 -15.23
N ARG A 208 10.51 -6.00 -16.54
CA ARG A 208 9.20 -6.19 -17.18
C ARG A 208 8.61 -7.54 -16.79
N ILE A 209 7.33 -7.55 -16.54
CA ILE A 209 6.52 -8.74 -16.26
C ILE A 209 5.37 -8.82 -17.27
N SER A 210 4.92 -10.00 -17.58
CA SER A 210 3.81 -10.25 -18.50
C SER A 210 2.45 -9.95 -17.87
N HIS A 211 2.34 -10.18 -16.55
CA HIS A 211 1.13 -9.99 -15.78
C HIS A 211 1.48 -9.69 -14.31
N PRO A 212 0.70 -8.87 -13.59
CA PRO A 212 0.95 -8.57 -12.17
C PRO A 212 1.02 -9.79 -11.25
N SER A 213 0.33 -10.88 -11.60
CA SER A 213 0.37 -12.14 -10.83
C SER A 213 1.76 -12.77 -10.72
N ALA A 214 2.72 -12.35 -11.57
CA ALA A 214 4.13 -12.75 -11.44
C ALA A 214 4.77 -12.21 -10.14
N ARG A 215 4.18 -11.16 -9.54
CA ARG A 215 4.66 -10.50 -8.31
C ARG A 215 3.66 -10.53 -7.18
N LEU A 216 2.40 -10.25 -7.50
CA LEU A 216 1.34 -9.92 -6.55
C LEU A 216 0.26 -10.97 -6.54
N GLY A 217 -0.40 -11.15 -5.41
CA GLY A 217 -1.59 -11.95 -5.23
C GLY A 217 -2.73 -11.14 -4.62
N VAL A 218 -3.93 -11.47 -4.99
CA VAL A 218 -5.11 -10.87 -4.34
C VAL A 218 -5.08 -11.19 -2.85
N GLY A 219 -5.16 -10.15 -2.03
CA GLY A 219 -5.07 -10.24 -0.57
C GLY A 219 -3.68 -9.97 0.00
N ASP A 220 -2.63 -9.86 -0.82
CA ASP A 220 -1.30 -9.51 -0.34
C ASP A 220 -1.31 -8.11 0.29
N SER A 221 -0.67 -7.98 1.44
CA SER A 221 -0.41 -6.71 2.11
C SER A 221 1.01 -6.28 1.81
N MET A 222 1.18 -5.04 1.36
CA MET A 222 2.46 -4.50 0.92
C MET A 222 2.52 -2.99 1.19
N PHE A 223 3.67 -2.38 0.92
CA PHE A 223 3.81 -0.92 0.89
C PHE A 223 3.90 -0.43 -0.55
N ALA A 224 3.47 0.79 -0.76
CA ALA A 224 3.60 1.47 -2.04
C ALA A 224 3.86 2.97 -1.82
N VAL A 225 4.45 3.62 -2.81
CA VAL A 225 4.69 5.07 -2.82
C VAL A 225 3.54 5.74 -3.56
N VAL A 226 3.02 6.83 -3.06
CA VAL A 226 2.07 7.68 -3.79
C VAL A 226 2.78 8.28 -4.99
N LYS A 227 2.40 7.88 -6.18
CA LYS A 227 3.02 8.35 -7.43
C LYS A 227 2.49 9.70 -7.87
N SER A 228 1.17 9.83 -7.86
CA SER A 228 0.48 11.07 -8.29
C SER A 228 -0.96 11.05 -7.79
N ILE A 229 -1.55 12.24 -7.76
CA ILE A 229 -2.98 12.44 -7.44
C ILE A 229 -3.57 13.26 -8.59
N ASP A 230 -4.67 12.80 -9.19
CA ASP A 230 -5.30 13.50 -10.28
C ASP A 230 -6.23 14.63 -9.79
N GLU A 231 -6.74 15.43 -10.73
CA GLU A 231 -7.65 16.56 -10.44
C GLU A 231 -8.95 16.15 -9.74
N ARG A 232 -9.30 14.85 -9.79
CA ARG A 232 -10.47 14.28 -9.11
C ARG A 232 -10.13 13.70 -7.73
N GLY A 233 -8.88 13.86 -7.28
CA GLY A 233 -8.39 13.32 -6.01
C GLY A 233 -8.15 11.80 -6.03
N ARG A 234 -8.05 11.17 -7.19
CA ARG A 234 -7.70 9.74 -7.29
C ARG A 234 -6.20 9.57 -7.15
N VAL A 235 -5.82 8.73 -6.23
CA VAL A 235 -4.42 8.40 -5.94
C VAL A 235 -3.97 7.29 -6.87
N TYR A 236 -2.76 7.40 -7.41
CA TYR A 236 -2.02 6.37 -8.14
C TYR A 236 -0.77 6.03 -7.37
N VAL A 237 -0.41 4.75 -7.32
CA VAL A 237 0.73 4.29 -6.52
C VAL A 237 1.76 3.56 -7.36
N THR A 238 2.96 3.43 -6.82
CA THR A 238 4.11 2.74 -7.40
C THR A 238 4.85 1.96 -6.33
N GLU A 239 5.45 0.83 -6.67
CA GLU A 239 6.18 -0.04 -5.73
C GLU A 239 7.66 -0.14 -6.07
N ARG A 240 8.03 -0.02 -7.35
CA ARG A 240 9.39 -0.25 -7.85
C ARG A 240 10.46 0.56 -7.11
N GLU A 241 10.12 1.71 -6.58
CA GLU A 241 11.00 2.60 -5.83
C GLU A 241 11.44 1.99 -4.50
N LEU A 242 10.60 1.15 -3.89
CA LEU A 242 10.90 0.45 -2.65
C LEU A 242 11.83 -0.76 -2.86
N LEU A 243 11.91 -1.26 -4.10
CA LEU A 243 12.68 -2.45 -4.47
C LEU A 243 14.15 -2.15 -4.80
N GLY A 244 14.62 -0.95 -4.48
CA GLY A 244 16.02 -0.52 -4.57
C GLY A 244 16.48 -0.07 -5.95
N SER A 245 17.62 0.60 -5.95
CA SER A 245 18.35 1.06 -7.14
C SER A 245 19.01 -0.11 -7.89
N TRP A 246 19.56 0.18 -9.09
CA TRP A 246 20.36 -0.80 -9.83
C TRP A 246 21.58 -1.26 -9.04
N GLU A 247 22.29 -0.34 -8.41
CA GLU A 247 23.50 -0.64 -7.63
C GLU A 247 23.19 -1.50 -6.40
N GLU A 248 22.13 -1.17 -5.64
CA GLU A 248 21.70 -1.97 -4.50
C GLU A 248 21.35 -3.40 -4.90
N ASN A 249 20.64 -3.57 -6.01
CA ASN A 249 20.25 -4.90 -6.48
C ASN A 249 21.46 -5.68 -7.00
N VAL A 250 22.33 -5.05 -7.79
CA VAL A 250 23.50 -5.75 -8.38
C VAL A 250 24.58 -6.08 -7.36
N SER A 251 24.66 -5.33 -6.25
CA SER A 251 25.64 -5.57 -5.18
C SER A 251 25.52 -6.95 -4.51
N ARG A 252 24.37 -7.61 -4.70
CA ARG A 252 24.12 -8.99 -4.23
C ARG A 252 24.79 -10.06 -5.09
N PHE A 253 25.33 -9.69 -6.22
CA PHE A 253 25.87 -10.59 -7.24
C PHE A 253 27.32 -10.27 -7.58
N SER A 254 28.06 -11.30 -8.01
CA SER A 254 29.44 -11.18 -8.45
C SER A 254 29.64 -11.85 -9.78
N GLU A 255 30.60 -11.33 -10.57
CA GLU A 255 31.07 -12.02 -11.78
C GLU A 255 31.62 -13.40 -11.43
N GLY A 256 31.34 -14.37 -12.28
CA GLY A 256 31.74 -15.77 -12.06
C GLY A 256 30.75 -16.57 -11.19
N GLN A 257 29.73 -15.97 -10.65
CA GLN A 257 28.72 -16.62 -9.83
C GLN A 257 27.64 -17.29 -10.69
N THR A 258 27.18 -18.47 -10.28
CA THR A 258 25.97 -19.11 -10.84
C THR A 258 24.79 -18.88 -9.89
N VAL A 259 23.70 -18.34 -10.44
CA VAL A 259 22.51 -17.97 -9.68
C VAL A 259 21.25 -18.42 -10.38
N ARG A 260 20.15 -18.47 -9.63
CA ARG A 260 18.81 -18.73 -10.17
C ARG A 260 18.19 -17.42 -10.65
N GLY A 261 17.50 -17.47 -11.79
CA GLY A 261 16.72 -16.38 -12.33
C GLY A 261 15.43 -16.87 -12.97
N VAL A 262 14.63 -15.94 -13.48
CA VAL A 262 13.39 -16.24 -14.20
C VAL A 262 13.47 -15.63 -15.59
N VAL A 263 13.22 -16.46 -16.63
CA VAL A 263 13.14 -15.99 -18.01
C VAL A 263 11.91 -15.10 -18.18
N ARG A 264 12.11 -13.82 -18.51
CA ARG A 264 11.02 -12.87 -18.70
C ARG A 264 10.64 -12.64 -20.15
N SER A 265 11.63 -12.60 -21.05
CA SER A 265 11.36 -12.55 -22.48
C SER A 265 12.47 -13.20 -23.29
N VAL A 266 12.10 -13.72 -24.45
CA VAL A 266 13.00 -14.31 -25.43
C VAL A 266 12.91 -13.46 -26.69
N GLU A 267 14.03 -12.79 -27.04
CA GLU A 267 14.14 -11.91 -28.19
C GLU A 267 15.18 -12.47 -29.18
N ASN A 268 15.13 -12.03 -30.43
CA ASN A 268 16.10 -12.50 -31.46
C ASN A 268 17.55 -12.18 -31.10
N TYR A 269 17.78 -11.14 -30.27
CA TYR A 269 19.12 -10.69 -29.87
C TYR A 269 19.55 -11.19 -28.49
N GLY A 270 18.70 -11.97 -27.80
CA GLY A 270 19.03 -12.55 -26.50
C GLY A 270 17.82 -12.77 -25.61
N ILE A 271 18.09 -13.32 -24.44
CA ILE A 271 17.10 -13.74 -23.47
C ILE A 271 17.24 -12.87 -22.22
N PHE A 272 16.15 -12.21 -21.81
CA PHE A 272 16.11 -11.47 -20.55
C PHE A 272 15.79 -12.41 -19.40
N VAL A 273 16.73 -12.50 -18.46
CA VAL A 273 16.56 -13.28 -17.24
C VAL A 273 16.58 -12.34 -16.04
N GLU A 274 15.55 -12.38 -15.27
CA GLU A 274 15.41 -11.60 -14.06
C GLU A 274 16.13 -12.28 -12.91
N LEU A 275 16.95 -11.52 -12.19
CA LEU A 275 17.69 -11.95 -10.99
C LEU A 275 17.00 -11.48 -9.71
N THR A 276 16.46 -10.25 -9.74
CA THR A 276 15.58 -9.66 -8.72
C THR A 276 14.48 -8.86 -9.41
N PRO A 277 13.39 -8.46 -8.72
CA PRO A 277 12.33 -7.64 -9.31
C PRO A 277 12.83 -6.37 -10.00
N ASN A 278 13.90 -5.76 -9.49
CA ASN A 278 14.50 -4.56 -10.08
C ASN A 278 15.80 -4.83 -10.86
N LEU A 279 16.18 -6.08 -11.07
CA LEU A 279 17.40 -6.41 -11.82
C LEU A 279 17.18 -7.55 -12.80
N ALA A 280 17.37 -7.28 -14.09
CA ALA A 280 17.42 -8.29 -15.13
C ALA A 280 18.76 -8.24 -15.88
N GLY A 281 19.26 -9.42 -16.24
CA GLY A 281 20.42 -9.58 -17.11
C GLY A 281 20.01 -10.06 -18.51
N LEU A 282 20.93 -9.97 -19.45
CA LEU A 282 20.77 -10.42 -20.82
C LEU A 282 21.71 -11.59 -21.10
N ALA A 283 21.15 -12.72 -21.48
CA ALA A 283 21.87 -13.89 -21.98
C ALA A 283 21.83 -13.94 -23.51
N GLU A 284 22.80 -14.64 -24.10
CA GLU A 284 22.77 -14.95 -25.51
C GLU A 284 21.59 -15.87 -25.84
N TYR A 285 21.08 -15.79 -27.08
CA TYR A 285 19.96 -16.64 -27.51
C TYR A 285 20.34 -18.14 -27.35
N LYS A 286 19.40 -18.90 -26.82
CA LYS A 286 19.51 -20.36 -26.65
C LYS A 286 18.17 -20.98 -27.03
N GLU A 287 18.21 -22.03 -27.83
CA GLU A 287 17.04 -22.80 -28.24
C GLU A 287 16.37 -23.50 -27.06
N ASN A 288 15.07 -23.75 -27.16
CA ASN A 288 14.24 -24.41 -26.13
C ASN A 288 14.17 -23.68 -24.78
N VAL A 289 14.36 -22.36 -24.79
CA VAL A 289 14.12 -21.48 -23.61
C VAL A 289 12.86 -20.71 -23.86
N TYR A 290 11.96 -20.70 -22.86
CA TYR A 290 10.65 -20.05 -22.93
C TYR A 290 10.43 -19.09 -21.77
N PRO A 291 9.62 -18.03 -21.96
CA PRO A 291 9.22 -17.15 -20.86
C PRO A 291 8.61 -17.93 -19.68
N GLU A 292 8.79 -17.40 -18.49
CA GLU A 292 8.33 -17.95 -17.20
C GLU A 292 9.03 -19.27 -16.77
N GLN A 293 10.08 -19.72 -17.46
CA GLN A 293 10.96 -20.78 -16.96
C GLN A 293 11.90 -20.26 -15.88
N THR A 294 12.23 -21.11 -14.92
CA THR A 294 13.36 -20.91 -14.03
C THR A 294 14.64 -21.24 -14.78
N ALA A 295 15.67 -20.39 -14.67
CA ALA A 295 16.97 -20.57 -15.30
C ALA A 295 18.10 -20.57 -14.26
N ALA A 296 19.03 -21.51 -14.39
CA ALA A 296 20.35 -21.42 -13.78
C ALA A 296 21.24 -20.62 -14.72
N VAL A 297 21.73 -19.47 -14.26
CA VAL A 297 22.54 -18.56 -15.08
C VAL A 297 23.89 -18.27 -14.43
N TYR A 298 24.93 -18.26 -15.28
CA TYR A 298 26.26 -17.81 -14.90
C TYR A 298 26.40 -16.32 -15.22
N ILE A 299 26.89 -15.53 -14.27
CA ILE A 299 27.14 -14.11 -14.44
C ILE A 299 28.50 -13.91 -15.10
N LYS A 300 28.47 -13.58 -16.39
CA LYS A 300 29.68 -13.41 -17.21
C LYS A 300 30.35 -12.07 -16.94
N SER A 301 29.59 -11.00 -16.85
CA SER A 301 30.11 -9.66 -16.54
C SER A 301 29.00 -8.73 -16.04
N ILE A 302 29.39 -7.77 -15.20
CA ILE A 302 28.57 -6.69 -14.67
C ILE A 302 29.14 -5.37 -15.18
N ILE A 303 28.35 -4.56 -15.88
CA ILE A 303 28.79 -3.32 -16.52
C ILE A 303 27.94 -2.16 -15.96
N PRO A 304 28.37 -1.50 -14.86
CA PRO A 304 27.59 -0.48 -14.16
C PRO A 304 27.20 0.72 -15.04
N ASP A 305 28.14 1.29 -15.79
CA ASP A 305 27.91 2.47 -16.65
C ASP A 305 26.79 2.26 -17.68
N LYS A 306 26.46 1.01 -17.99
CA LYS A 306 25.44 0.63 -18.97
C LYS A 306 24.23 -0.03 -18.33
N MET A 307 24.25 -0.20 -17.01
CA MET A 307 23.24 -0.99 -16.26
C MET A 307 23.00 -2.36 -16.91
N LYS A 308 24.07 -3.08 -17.23
CA LYS A 308 24.00 -4.37 -17.92
C LYS A 308 24.63 -5.47 -17.10
N VAL A 309 23.90 -6.57 -16.96
CA VAL A 309 24.42 -7.84 -16.47
C VAL A 309 24.37 -8.81 -17.64
N LYS A 310 25.55 -9.33 -18.06
CA LYS A 310 25.65 -10.35 -19.10
C LYS A 310 25.60 -11.72 -18.46
N LEU A 311 24.72 -12.56 -18.96
CA LEU A 311 24.46 -13.89 -18.45
C LEU A 311 24.75 -14.98 -19.49
N ILE A 312 25.01 -16.19 -19.01
CA ILE A 312 25.01 -17.42 -19.81
C ILE A 312 23.99 -18.36 -19.14
N ILE A 313 22.98 -18.80 -19.90
CA ILE A 313 22.02 -19.81 -19.43
C ILE A 313 22.69 -21.18 -19.44
N ILE A 314 22.89 -21.74 -18.25
CA ILE A 314 23.42 -23.10 -18.06
C ILE A 314 22.30 -24.09 -18.35
N ASP A 315 21.18 -23.95 -17.61
CA ASP A 315 20.04 -24.85 -17.70
C ASP A 315 18.73 -24.12 -17.43
N THR A 316 17.60 -24.70 -17.86
CA THR A 316 16.25 -24.19 -17.59
C THR A 316 15.35 -25.31 -17.13
N ALA A 317 14.39 -24.99 -16.28
CA ALA A 317 13.40 -25.93 -15.77
C ALA A 317 11.99 -25.30 -15.76
N ASP A 318 11.00 -26.12 -16.08
CA ASP A 318 9.56 -25.78 -15.96
C ASP A 318 9.06 -25.99 -14.51
N GLU A 319 9.78 -25.39 -13.57
CA GLU A 319 9.42 -25.46 -12.17
C GLU A 319 8.41 -24.34 -11.83
N PRO A 320 7.47 -24.61 -10.90
CA PRO A 320 6.58 -23.55 -10.42
C PRO A 320 7.38 -22.37 -9.87
N ILE A 321 7.10 -21.16 -10.36
CA ILE A 321 7.71 -19.95 -9.83
C ILE A 321 6.96 -19.61 -8.56
N TYR A 322 7.58 -19.89 -7.42
CA TYR A 322 7.05 -19.43 -6.13
C TYR A 322 7.32 -17.94 -5.98
N ARG A 323 6.26 -17.18 -5.76
CA ARG A 323 6.39 -15.75 -5.43
C ARG A 323 7.21 -15.63 -4.15
N GLN A 324 8.35 -14.94 -4.25
CA GLN A 324 9.14 -14.58 -3.09
C GLN A 324 8.46 -13.40 -2.37
N PRO A 325 8.54 -13.32 -1.04
CA PRO A 325 8.15 -12.12 -0.31
C PRO A 325 8.89 -10.91 -0.89
N LEU A 326 8.19 -9.78 -1.00
CA LEU A 326 8.81 -8.53 -1.45
C LEU A 326 9.84 -8.08 -0.42
N GLU A 327 11.03 -7.80 -0.89
CA GLU A 327 12.14 -7.37 -0.08
C GLU A 327 12.44 -5.90 -0.40
N TYR A 328 12.14 -5.03 0.57
CA TYR A 328 12.35 -3.60 0.43
C TYR A 328 13.76 -3.20 0.84
N PHE A 329 14.36 -2.29 0.10
CA PHE A 329 15.64 -1.66 0.46
C PHE A 329 15.46 -0.45 1.37
N ILE A 330 14.24 0.04 1.47
CA ILE A 330 13.83 1.11 2.36
C ILE A 330 12.97 0.49 3.45
N ASP A 331 13.23 0.83 4.70
CA ASP A 331 12.40 0.43 5.84
C ASP A 331 11.15 1.35 5.89
N PRO A 332 9.94 0.86 5.54
CA PRO A 332 8.75 1.70 5.50
C PRO A 332 8.28 2.16 6.87
N ASP A 333 8.72 1.51 7.95
CA ASP A 333 8.39 1.92 9.32
C ASP A 333 9.22 3.15 9.76
N ARG A 334 10.37 3.38 9.11
CA ARG A 334 11.29 4.48 9.41
C ARG A 334 11.20 5.61 8.39
N THR A 335 10.96 5.26 7.13
CA THR A 335 10.89 6.22 6.02
C THR A 335 9.45 6.31 5.54
N GLN A 336 8.79 7.41 5.85
CA GLN A 336 7.39 7.63 5.49
C GLN A 336 7.20 8.41 4.18
N HIS A 337 8.27 9.03 3.68
CA HIS A 337 8.23 9.86 2.48
C HIS A 337 9.56 9.81 1.73
N MET A 338 9.54 9.94 0.41
CA MET A 338 10.70 10.12 -0.44
C MET A 338 10.45 11.21 -1.49
N ASP A 339 11.34 12.18 -1.61
CA ASP A 339 11.26 13.24 -2.63
C ASP A 339 11.72 12.74 -4.00
N VAL A 340 12.77 11.92 -4.03
CA VAL A 340 13.41 11.44 -5.25
C VAL A 340 13.89 10.01 -5.05
N TRP A 341 13.69 9.19 -6.06
CA TRP A 341 14.31 7.88 -6.19
C TRP A 341 15.10 7.81 -7.49
N LYS A 342 16.35 7.36 -7.38
CA LYS A 342 17.27 7.19 -8.50
C LYS A 342 17.58 5.71 -8.68
N TYR A 343 17.18 5.15 -9.81
CA TYR A 343 17.51 3.78 -10.15
C TYR A 343 18.88 3.66 -10.80
N SER A 344 19.19 4.60 -11.70
CA SER A 344 20.42 4.59 -12.48
C SER A 344 21.64 4.99 -11.68
N PRO A 345 22.78 4.29 -11.81
CA PRO A 345 24.07 4.70 -11.27
C PRO A 345 24.49 6.11 -11.75
N GLU A 346 25.33 6.78 -10.99
CA GLU A 346 25.92 8.06 -11.40
C GLU A 346 26.73 7.88 -12.67
N GLY A 347 26.58 8.82 -13.60
CA GLY A 347 27.26 8.80 -14.92
C GLY A 347 26.65 7.85 -15.94
N SER A 348 25.57 7.14 -15.62
CA SER A 348 24.87 6.32 -16.59
C SER A 348 24.27 7.15 -17.72
N LYS A 349 24.39 6.67 -18.96
CA LYS A 349 23.79 7.36 -20.15
C LYS A 349 22.27 7.32 -20.15
N LYS A 350 21.66 6.32 -19.51
CA LYS A 350 20.23 6.18 -19.35
C LYS A 350 19.86 6.54 -17.92
N VAL A 351 19.09 7.59 -17.75
CA VAL A 351 18.57 8.00 -16.45
C VAL A 351 17.18 7.40 -16.25
N ILE A 352 17.00 6.67 -15.18
CA ILE A 352 15.70 6.19 -14.67
C ILE A 352 15.60 6.73 -13.26
N GLU A 353 14.64 7.60 -13.04
CA GLU A 353 14.39 8.23 -11.74
C GLU A 353 12.89 8.52 -11.57
N SER A 354 12.45 8.69 -10.35
CA SER A 354 11.12 9.17 -9.99
C SER A 354 11.29 10.40 -9.11
N CYS A 355 10.70 11.53 -9.53
CA CYS A 355 10.62 12.76 -8.74
C CYS A 355 9.17 12.94 -8.30
N PHE A 356 8.96 13.17 -7.02
CA PHE A 356 7.65 13.27 -6.41
C PHE A 356 7.31 14.69 -5.95
N SER A 357 8.17 15.67 -6.28
CA SER A 357 7.98 17.10 -5.99
C SER A 357 7.05 17.80 -6.98
#